data_26d8abc63b902f29f95018d77e3292a1
#
_entry.id   26d8abc63b902f29f95018d77e3292a1
#
_cell.length_a   1.000
_cell.length_b   1.000
_cell.length_c   1.000
_cell.angle_alpha   90.00
_cell.angle_beta   90.00
_cell.angle_gamma   90.00
#
_symmetry.space_group_name_H-M   'P 1'
#
loop_
_entity.id
_entity.type
_entity.pdbx_description
1 polymer ?
#
loop_
_entity_poly.entity_id
_entity_poly.type
_entity_poly.pdbx_seq_one_letter_code
_entity_poly.pdbx_strand_id
1 'polypeptide(L)'
;MTPVLVDSNVLLDVATADPVWSAWSSAALERTADESILMINPLVYAEVSVGFPTIEALDEALPASLYRREDLPYEAAFLAGKCFVRYRRGGGSKASPLPDFYIGAHAAVAGYRLLTRDAARYRTYFPKLLIIAP
;
A
#
# COMPACT_ATOMS: atom_id res chain seq x y z
N MET A 1 -9.04 -10.03 -14.31
CA MET A 1 -8.27 -8.81 -14.08
C MET A 1 -7.83 -8.77 -12.61
N THR A 2 -6.53 -8.76 -12.37
CA THR A 2 -6.00 -8.82 -11.02
C THR A 2 -6.10 -7.46 -10.34
N PRO A 3 -6.75 -7.35 -9.16
CA PRO A 3 -6.76 -6.09 -8.43
C PRO A 3 -5.36 -5.62 -8.05
N VAL A 4 -5.24 -4.32 -7.81
CA VAL A 4 -3.99 -3.68 -7.42
C VAL A 4 -4.19 -3.02 -6.06
N LEU A 5 -3.44 -3.47 -5.05
CA LEU A 5 -3.39 -2.81 -3.75
C LEU A 5 -2.50 -1.57 -3.88
N VAL A 6 -3.01 -0.42 -3.46
CA VAL A 6 -2.30 0.86 -3.61
C VAL A 6 -1.63 1.21 -2.29
N ASP A 7 -0.31 1.42 -2.32
CA ASP A 7 0.44 1.85 -1.15
C ASP A 7 0.11 3.31 -0.80
N SER A 8 0.18 3.62 0.48
CA SER A 8 -0.14 4.94 1.00
C SER A 8 0.71 6.07 0.41
N ASN A 9 1.98 5.79 0.08
CA ASN A 9 2.87 6.82 -0.46
C ASN A 9 2.35 7.40 -1.78
N VAL A 10 1.77 6.56 -2.64
CA VAL A 10 1.20 7.00 -3.92
C VAL A 10 0.00 7.93 -3.69
N LEU A 11 -0.87 7.56 -2.75
CA LEU A 11 -2.05 8.36 -2.42
C LEU A 11 -1.68 9.68 -1.75
N LEU A 12 -0.70 9.67 -0.85
CA LEU A 12 -0.22 10.87 -0.18
C LEU A 12 0.49 11.81 -1.15
N ASP A 13 1.24 11.30 -2.10
CA ASP A 13 1.91 12.12 -3.12
C ASP A 13 0.91 13.00 -3.87
N VAL A 14 -0.24 12.43 -4.22
CA VAL A 14 -1.29 13.16 -4.92
C VAL A 14 -2.02 14.13 -3.97
N ALA A 15 -2.39 13.66 -2.78
CA ALA A 15 -3.14 14.45 -1.82
C ALA A 15 -2.37 15.68 -1.34
N THR A 16 -1.05 15.57 -1.17
CA THR A 16 -0.19 16.65 -0.70
C THR A 16 0.48 17.43 -1.84
N ALA A 17 0.20 17.06 -3.09
CA ALA A 17 0.84 17.64 -4.28
C ALA A 17 2.38 17.62 -4.16
N ASP A 18 2.92 16.45 -3.84
CA ASP A 18 4.37 16.28 -3.65
C ASP A 18 5.12 16.80 -4.88
N PRO A 19 6.09 17.72 -4.72
CA PRO A 19 6.76 18.37 -5.85
C PRO A 19 7.61 17.43 -6.69
N VAL A 20 8.02 16.29 -6.13
CA VAL A 20 8.85 15.30 -6.85
C VAL A 20 8.00 14.20 -7.46
N TRP A 21 7.02 13.69 -6.70
CA TRP A 21 6.34 12.44 -7.03
C TRP A 21 4.89 12.56 -7.48
N SER A 22 4.23 13.72 -7.28
CA SER A 22 2.80 13.82 -7.58
C SER A 22 2.46 13.51 -9.03
N ALA A 23 3.29 13.91 -9.99
CA ALA A 23 3.04 13.64 -11.40
C ALA A 23 3.13 12.15 -11.71
N TRP A 24 4.15 11.47 -11.20
CA TRP A 24 4.29 10.02 -11.41
C TRP A 24 3.14 9.25 -10.75
N SER A 25 2.86 9.56 -9.49
CA SER A 25 1.84 8.87 -8.69
C SER A 25 0.45 9.08 -9.29
N SER A 26 0.14 10.29 -9.73
CA SER A 26 -1.14 10.62 -10.38
C SER A 26 -1.32 9.84 -11.69
N ALA A 27 -0.29 9.82 -12.53
CA ALA A 27 -0.33 9.09 -13.80
C ALA A 27 -0.43 7.58 -13.58
N ALA A 28 0.27 7.05 -12.58
CA ALA A 28 0.23 5.63 -12.25
C ALA A 28 -1.15 5.21 -11.74
N LEU A 29 -1.78 6.02 -10.88
CA LEU A 29 -3.14 5.77 -10.41
C LEU A 29 -4.15 5.76 -11.55
N GLU A 30 -4.07 6.76 -12.43
CA GLU A 30 -4.99 6.88 -13.56
C GLU A 30 -4.86 5.67 -14.49
N ARG A 31 -3.64 5.32 -14.88
CA ARG A 31 -3.38 4.17 -15.75
C ARG A 31 -3.84 2.87 -15.11
N THR A 32 -3.54 2.68 -13.82
CA THR A 32 -3.92 1.47 -13.10
C THR A 32 -5.44 1.36 -12.95
N ALA A 33 -6.12 2.47 -12.68
CA ALA A 33 -7.58 2.51 -12.57
C ALA A 33 -8.26 2.15 -13.90
N ASP A 34 -7.66 2.53 -15.03
CA ASP A 34 -8.19 2.19 -16.37
C ASP A 34 -8.06 0.68 -16.66
N GLU A 35 -7.05 0.04 -16.13
CA GLU A 35 -6.71 -1.36 -16.44
C GLU A 35 -7.17 -2.36 -15.38
N SER A 36 -7.40 -1.92 -14.15
CA SER A 36 -7.64 -2.81 -13.01
C SER A 36 -8.53 -2.16 -11.96
N ILE A 37 -8.79 -2.93 -10.90
CA ILE A 37 -9.48 -2.45 -9.71
C ILE A 37 -8.44 -1.98 -8.70
N LEU A 38 -8.60 -0.75 -8.21
CA LEU A 38 -7.77 -0.22 -7.13
C LEU A 38 -8.33 -0.67 -5.78
N MET A 39 -7.45 -1.19 -4.93
CA MET A 39 -7.79 -1.69 -3.59
C MET A 39 -7.03 -0.91 -2.53
N ILE A 40 -7.68 -0.69 -1.38
CA ILE A 40 -7.01 -0.19 -0.17
C ILE A 40 -7.44 -1.06 1.01
N ASN A 41 -6.61 -1.08 2.05
CA ASN A 41 -6.91 -1.77 3.30
C ASN A 41 -6.82 -0.80 4.49
N PRO A 42 -7.17 -1.25 5.71
CA PRO A 42 -7.10 -0.36 6.88
C PRO A 42 -5.73 0.25 7.17
N LEU A 43 -4.64 -0.45 6.85
CA LEU A 43 -3.28 0.08 7.06
C LEU A 43 -3.00 1.26 6.13
N VAL A 44 -3.33 1.12 4.86
CA VAL A 44 -3.21 2.20 3.88
C VAL A 44 -4.09 3.37 4.29
N TYR A 45 -5.34 3.09 4.66
CA TYR A 45 -6.28 4.11 5.11
C TYR A 45 -5.74 4.88 6.32
N ALA A 46 -5.20 4.17 7.30
CA ALA A 46 -4.62 4.79 8.49
C ALA A 46 -3.44 5.71 8.14
N GLU A 47 -2.54 5.24 7.26
CA GLU A 47 -1.39 6.06 6.87
C GLU A 47 -1.79 7.31 6.09
N VAL A 48 -2.77 7.19 5.19
CA VAL A 48 -3.27 8.35 4.42
C VAL A 48 -4.02 9.34 5.32
N SER A 49 -4.68 8.84 6.37
CA SER A 49 -5.45 9.68 7.30
C SER A 49 -4.63 10.79 7.94
N VAL A 50 -3.32 10.60 8.04
CA VAL A 50 -2.39 11.60 8.61
C VAL A 50 -2.45 12.92 7.83
N GLY A 51 -2.75 12.87 6.54
CA GLY A 51 -2.84 14.06 5.68
C GLY A 51 -4.21 14.73 5.65
N PHE A 52 -5.19 14.27 6.45
CA PHE A 52 -6.57 14.78 6.40
C PHE A 52 -7.11 15.14 7.78
N PRO A 53 -7.86 16.24 7.92
CA PRO A 53 -8.35 16.69 9.23
C PRO A 53 -9.57 15.91 9.74
N THR A 54 -10.36 15.30 8.84
CA THR A 54 -11.58 14.58 9.21
C THR A 54 -11.75 13.31 8.38
N ILE A 55 -12.54 12.37 8.90
CA ILE A 55 -12.86 11.14 8.16
C ILE A 55 -13.65 11.45 6.88
N GLU A 56 -14.51 12.47 6.92
CA GLU A 56 -15.31 12.88 5.77
C GLU A 56 -14.40 13.40 4.64
N ALA A 57 -13.38 14.20 4.98
CA ALA A 57 -12.41 14.70 3.99
C ALA A 57 -11.60 13.55 3.39
N LEU A 58 -11.20 12.58 4.22
CA LEU A 58 -10.48 11.41 3.75
C LEU A 58 -11.35 10.55 2.83
N ASP A 59 -12.60 10.28 3.21
CA ASP A 59 -13.51 9.47 2.41
C ASP A 59 -13.85 10.16 1.07
N GLU A 60 -13.87 11.48 1.04
CA GLU A 60 -14.04 12.23 -0.21
C GLU A 60 -12.83 12.06 -1.13
N ALA A 61 -11.63 12.02 -0.57
CA ALA A 61 -10.40 11.82 -1.33
C ALA A 61 -10.22 10.36 -1.77
N LEU A 62 -10.76 9.40 -1.00
CA LEU A 62 -10.68 7.97 -1.27
C LEU A 62 -12.08 7.37 -1.43
N PRO A 63 -12.83 7.79 -2.47
CA PRO A 63 -14.22 7.31 -2.61
C PRO A 63 -14.25 5.78 -2.82
N ALA A 64 -15.18 5.13 -2.15
CA ALA A 64 -15.35 3.67 -2.21
C ALA A 64 -15.71 3.18 -3.61
N SER A 65 -16.24 4.07 -4.46
CA SER A 65 -16.53 3.76 -5.86
C SER A 65 -15.28 3.61 -6.72
N LEU A 66 -14.17 4.23 -6.32
CA LEU A 66 -12.89 4.17 -7.04
C LEU A 66 -11.89 3.24 -6.34
N TYR A 67 -11.82 3.31 -5.00
CA TYR A 67 -10.92 2.48 -4.21
C TYR A 67 -11.74 1.44 -3.44
N ARG A 68 -11.70 0.19 -3.89
CA ARG A 68 -12.38 -0.90 -3.17
C ARG A 68 -11.67 -1.13 -1.84
N ARG A 69 -12.45 -1.25 -0.78
CA ARG A 69 -11.92 -1.47 0.56
C ARG A 69 -12.00 -2.95 0.93
N GLU A 70 -10.93 -3.46 1.50
CA GLU A 70 -10.85 -4.84 1.97
C GLU A 70 -10.15 -4.88 3.32
N ASP A 71 -10.70 -5.64 4.26
CA ASP A 71 -10.07 -5.85 5.55
C ASP A 71 -8.77 -6.62 5.39
N LEU A 72 -7.85 -6.45 6.34
CA LEU A 72 -6.61 -7.21 6.35
C LEU A 72 -6.88 -8.66 6.71
N PRO A 73 -6.55 -9.63 5.84
CA PRO A 73 -6.74 -11.05 6.19
C PRO A 73 -5.80 -11.46 7.34
N TYR A 74 -6.26 -12.37 8.21
CA TYR A 74 -5.42 -12.88 9.28
C TYR A 74 -4.16 -13.57 8.76
N GLU A 75 -4.25 -14.25 7.63
CA GLU A 75 -3.09 -14.88 6.97
C GLU A 75 -2.02 -13.83 6.61
N ALA A 76 -2.46 -12.66 6.18
CA ALA A 76 -1.54 -11.55 5.89
C ALA A 76 -0.90 -11.02 7.17
N ALA A 77 -1.66 -10.92 8.26
CA ALA A 77 -1.12 -10.51 9.54
C ALA A 77 -0.05 -11.49 10.04
N PHE A 78 -0.29 -12.79 9.89
CA PHE A 78 0.68 -13.83 10.25
C PHE A 78 1.96 -13.68 9.42
N LEU A 79 1.83 -13.54 8.11
CA LEU A 79 2.98 -13.37 7.21
C LEU A 79 3.77 -12.10 7.56
N ALA A 80 3.07 -11.00 7.87
CA ALA A 80 3.71 -9.76 8.30
C ALA A 80 4.56 -9.98 9.56
N GLY A 81 4.06 -10.78 10.50
CA GLY A 81 4.81 -11.17 11.70
C GLY A 81 6.08 -11.94 11.37
N LYS A 82 6.02 -12.85 10.38
CA LYS A 82 7.21 -13.59 9.93
C LYS A 82 8.23 -12.69 9.23
N CYS A 83 7.76 -11.72 8.46
CA CYS A 83 8.64 -10.71 7.86
C CYS A 83 9.34 -9.89 8.95
N PHE A 84 8.62 -9.54 10.02
CA PHE A 84 9.19 -8.83 11.15
C PHE A 84 10.31 -9.63 11.83
N VAL A 85 10.12 -10.94 12.04
CA VAL A 85 11.16 -11.82 12.61
C VAL A 85 12.41 -11.78 11.74
N ARG A 86 12.28 -11.90 10.42
CA ARG A 86 13.41 -11.80 9.49
C ARG A 86 14.08 -10.42 9.56
N TYR A 87 13.28 -9.36 9.63
CA TYR A 87 13.76 -7.99 9.75
C TYR A 87 14.62 -7.82 11.01
N ARG A 88 14.14 -8.32 12.15
CA ARG A 88 14.88 -8.24 13.43
C ARG A 88 16.17 -9.06 13.39
N ARG A 89 16.14 -10.25 12.81
CA ARG A 89 17.32 -11.10 12.64
C ARG A 89 18.37 -10.44 11.76
N GLY A 90 17.95 -9.64 10.79
CA GLY A 90 18.82 -8.86 9.92
C GLY A 90 19.32 -7.54 10.52
N GLY A 91 19.08 -7.30 11.80
CA GLY A 91 19.55 -6.09 12.49
C GLY A 91 18.54 -4.95 12.57
N GLY A 92 17.29 -5.20 12.20
CA GLY A 92 16.24 -4.18 12.27
C GLY A 92 15.98 -3.71 13.69
N SER A 93 15.75 -2.42 13.89
CA SER A 93 15.66 -1.76 15.18
C SER A 93 14.24 -1.52 15.70
N LYS A 94 13.22 -1.61 14.84
CA LYS A 94 11.83 -1.38 15.25
C LYS A 94 11.35 -2.48 16.18
N ALA A 95 10.44 -2.13 17.10
CA ALA A 95 9.95 -3.05 18.14
C ALA A 95 8.67 -3.79 17.71
N SER A 96 8.02 -3.39 16.63
CA SER A 96 6.80 -4.00 16.12
C SER A 96 6.81 -4.09 14.61
N PRO A 97 5.95 -4.95 14.00
CA PRO A 97 5.89 -5.06 12.54
C PRO A 97 5.60 -3.73 11.86
N LEU A 98 6.27 -3.48 10.75
CA LEU A 98 6.13 -2.25 9.99
C LEU A 98 4.87 -2.31 9.12
N PRO A 99 4.21 -1.15 8.85
CA PRO A 99 3.05 -1.12 7.96
C PRO A 99 3.31 -1.78 6.59
N ASP A 100 4.50 -1.60 6.02
CA ASP A 100 4.87 -2.22 4.74
C ASP A 100 4.78 -3.74 4.78
N PHE A 101 5.07 -4.36 5.92
CA PHE A 101 4.95 -5.82 6.04
C PHE A 101 3.50 -6.27 5.92
N TYR A 102 2.56 -5.52 6.52
CA TYR A 102 1.12 -5.82 6.41
C TYR A 102 0.61 -5.58 4.99
N ILE A 103 1.02 -4.48 4.38
CA ILE A 103 0.58 -4.13 3.03
C ILE A 103 1.10 -5.14 2.01
N GLY A 104 2.40 -5.45 2.06
CA GLY A 104 3.01 -6.43 1.17
C GLY A 104 2.45 -7.84 1.38
N ALA A 105 2.26 -8.23 2.64
CA ALA A 105 1.68 -9.53 2.97
C ALA A 105 0.24 -9.66 2.46
N HIS A 106 -0.56 -8.61 2.58
CA HIS A 106 -1.93 -8.60 2.06
C HIS A 106 -1.94 -8.84 0.55
N ALA A 107 -1.15 -8.08 -0.19
CA ALA A 107 -1.05 -8.26 -1.64
C ALA A 107 -0.58 -9.67 -2.00
N ALA A 108 0.44 -10.19 -1.30
CA ALA A 108 0.98 -11.51 -1.57
C ALA A 108 -0.03 -12.63 -1.31
N VAL A 109 -0.72 -12.59 -0.17
CA VAL A 109 -1.70 -13.61 0.23
C VAL A 109 -2.92 -13.59 -0.67
N ALA A 110 -3.39 -12.43 -1.03
CA ALA A 110 -4.59 -12.26 -1.86
C ALA A 110 -4.32 -12.43 -3.36
N GLY A 111 -3.06 -12.49 -3.77
CA GLY A 111 -2.72 -12.58 -5.19
C GLY A 111 -2.89 -11.26 -5.93
N TYR A 112 -2.82 -10.13 -5.23
CA TYR A 112 -2.90 -8.80 -5.83
C TYR A 112 -1.52 -8.32 -6.28
N ARG A 113 -1.51 -7.40 -7.26
CA ARG A 113 -0.32 -6.60 -7.53
C ARG A 113 -0.25 -5.45 -6.53
N LEU A 114 0.91 -4.83 -6.41
CA LEU A 114 1.11 -3.69 -5.51
C LEU A 114 1.58 -2.49 -6.32
N LEU A 115 0.91 -1.35 -6.15
CA LEU A 115 1.34 -0.06 -6.69
C LEU A 115 2.01 0.73 -5.58
N THR A 116 3.29 1.02 -5.74
CA THR A 116 4.09 1.77 -4.78
C THR A 116 5.13 2.60 -5.50
N ARG A 117 5.55 3.74 -4.92
CA ARG A 117 6.70 4.46 -5.47
C ARG A 117 8.03 4.07 -4.82
N ASP A 118 7.99 3.28 -3.74
CA ASP A 118 9.18 2.80 -3.04
C ASP A 118 9.11 1.29 -2.87
N ALA A 119 9.69 0.58 -3.83
CA ALA A 119 9.58 -0.88 -3.92
C ALA A 119 10.65 -1.66 -3.15
N ALA A 120 11.68 -1.01 -2.64
CA ALA A 120 12.87 -1.71 -2.12
C ALA A 120 12.55 -2.75 -1.05
N ARG A 121 11.78 -2.34 0.00
CA ARG A 121 11.42 -3.25 1.10
C ARG A 121 10.51 -4.37 0.62
N TYR A 122 9.57 -4.08 -0.27
CA TYR A 122 8.66 -5.08 -0.80
C TYR A 122 9.41 -6.14 -1.61
N ARG A 123 10.38 -5.75 -2.42
CA ARG A 123 11.20 -6.69 -3.19
C ARG A 123 12.04 -7.59 -2.29
N THR A 124 12.53 -7.06 -1.17
CA THR A 124 13.31 -7.82 -0.21
C THR A 124 12.50 -8.91 0.48
N TYR A 125 11.30 -8.57 0.96
CA TYR A 125 10.50 -9.48 1.79
C TYR A 125 9.45 -10.26 1.01
N PHE A 126 9.07 -9.79 -0.18
CA PHE A 126 8.05 -10.42 -1.02
C PHE A 126 8.57 -10.54 -2.46
N PRO A 127 9.60 -11.36 -2.69
CA PRO A 127 10.29 -11.38 -4.00
C PRO A 127 9.43 -11.84 -5.16
N LYS A 128 8.32 -12.54 -4.89
CA LYS A 128 7.39 -13.00 -5.94
C LYS A 128 6.25 -12.03 -6.22
N LEU A 129 6.14 -10.97 -5.43
CA LEU A 129 5.08 -9.98 -5.57
C LEU A 129 5.26 -9.17 -6.86
N LEU A 130 4.20 -9.04 -7.64
CA LEU A 130 4.22 -8.19 -8.84
C LEU A 130 4.00 -6.76 -8.42
N ILE A 131 4.97 -5.91 -8.71
CA ILE A 131 5.03 -4.53 -8.25
C ILE A 131 4.98 -3.58 -9.43
N ILE A 132 4.16 -2.54 -9.32
CA ILE A 132 4.13 -1.40 -10.22
C ILE A 132 4.85 -0.26 -9.51
N ALA A 133 6.01 0.16 -10.03
CA ALA A 133 6.86 1.16 -9.39
C ALA A 133 7.60 1.95 -10.47
N PRO A 134 8.13 3.15 -10.11
CA PRO A 134 8.93 3.95 -11.06
C PRO A 134 10.25 3.32 -11.46
#